data_64711ba0c3ff56897c2712f295a4e9f1
#
_entry.id   64711ba0c3ff56897c2712f295a4e9f1
#
_cell.length_a   1.000
_cell.length_b   1.000
_cell.length_c   1.000
_cell.angle_alpha   90.00
_cell.angle_beta   90.00
_cell.angle_gamma   90.00
#
_symmetry.space_group_name_H-M   'P 1'
#
loop_
_entity.id
_entity.type
_entity.pdbx_description
1 polymer ?
#
loop_
_entity_poly.entity_id
_entity_poly.type
_entity_poly.pdbx_seq_one_letter_code
_entity_poly.pdbx_strand_id
1 'polypeptide(L)'
;MSTTASTPPLVRDTTVDHTDDIVAIRRIVANAEAGFNTNDAQLLSADFTANAAVVNAMGTLITGFDALLDANRSGLAGFLKDQYARYELADITFLRPDVAIGHKRAWATTADGELLDSDHAMIALYVFVKQGDRWHIAARQNTLVPRTE
;
A
#
# COMPACT_ATOMS: atom_id res chain seq x y z
N MET A 1 12.34 10.42 -43.38
CA MET A 1 13.17 10.18 -42.17
C MET A 1 12.51 9.15 -41.30
N SER A 2 13.12 7.99 -41.13
CA SER A 2 12.61 6.99 -40.23
C SER A 2 13.02 7.32 -38.79
N THR A 3 12.05 7.48 -37.89
CA THR A 3 12.34 7.57 -36.47
C THR A 3 12.42 6.15 -35.91
N THR A 4 13.58 5.77 -35.43
CA THR A 4 13.78 4.51 -34.75
C THR A 4 13.15 4.68 -33.34
N ALA A 5 12.15 3.86 -33.03
CA ALA A 5 11.62 3.83 -31.66
C ALA A 5 12.72 3.39 -30.70
N SER A 6 13.04 4.22 -29.73
CA SER A 6 14.01 3.84 -28.70
C SER A 6 13.36 2.83 -27.75
N THR A 7 14.15 1.83 -27.32
CA THR A 7 13.71 0.88 -26.31
C THR A 7 13.50 1.63 -24.98
N PRO A 8 12.38 1.47 -24.31
CA PRO A 8 12.17 2.09 -22.99
C PRO A 8 13.25 1.62 -22.00
N PRO A 9 13.74 2.50 -21.14
CA PRO A 9 14.74 2.10 -20.15
C PRO A 9 14.13 1.19 -19.09
N LEU A 10 14.91 0.22 -18.64
CA LEU A 10 14.58 -0.56 -17.43
C LEU A 10 15.15 0.19 -16.24
N VAL A 11 14.26 0.66 -15.35
CA VAL A 11 14.67 1.40 -14.14
C VAL A 11 14.57 0.46 -12.95
N ARG A 12 15.72 0.01 -12.48
CA ARG A 12 15.84 -0.87 -11.32
C ARG A 12 17.19 -0.63 -10.67
N ASP A 13 17.19 -0.43 -9.35
CA ASP A 13 18.44 -0.27 -8.63
C ASP A 13 19.16 -1.61 -8.50
N THR A 14 20.46 -1.61 -8.84
CA THR A 14 21.34 -2.76 -8.70
C THR A 14 22.58 -2.41 -7.87
N THR A 15 22.59 -1.24 -7.20
CA THR A 15 23.79 -0.71 -6.55
C THR A 15 23.94 -1.14 -5.10
N VAL A 16 22.84 -1.55 -4.45
CA VAL A 16 22.85 -1.96 -3.04
C VAL A 16 22.11 -3.29 -2.86
N ASP A 17 22.42 -3.98 -1.77
CA ASP A 17 21.67 -5.16 -1.32
C ASP A 17 20.39 -4.69 -0.61
N HIS A 18 19.24 -5.12 -1.12
CA HIS A 18 17.94 -4.71 -0.61
C HIS A 18 17.28 -5.74 0.34
N THR A 19 18.04 -6.71 0.85
CA THR A 19 17.48 -7.76 1.71
C THR A 19 16.78 -7.17 2.94
N ASP A 20 17.44 -6.25 3.66
CA ASP A 20 16.85 -5.61 4.83
C ASP A 20 15.74 -4.64 4.46
N ASP A 21 15.85 -3.98 3.32
CA ASP A 21 14.83 -3.06 2.81
C ASP A 21 13.53 -3.81 2.52
N ILE A 22 13.60 -5.00 1.94
CA ILE A 22 12.43 -5.85 1.66
C ILE A 22 11.73 -6.23 2.97
N VAL A 23 12.49 -6.61 4.01
CA VAL A 23 11.93 -6.94 5.32
C VAL A 23 11.20 -5.73 5.91
N ALA A 24 11.80 -4.54 5.83
CA ALA A 24 11.20 -3.30 6.34
C ALA A 24 9.90 -2.94 5.60
N ILE A 25 9.88 -3.06 4.27
CA ILE A 25 8.70 -2.76 3.45
C ILE A 25 7.58 -3.77 3.73
N ARG A 26 7.91 -5.06 3.86
CA ARG A 26 6.90 -6.08 4.23
C ARG A 26 6.31 -5.81 5.60
N ARG A 27 7.10 -5.30 6.54
CA ARG A 27 6.60 -4.91 7.87
C ARG A 27 5.61 -3.77 7.78
N ILE A 28 5.83 -2.79 6.89
CA ILE A 28 4.89 -1.70 6.66
C ILE A 28 3.51 -2.24 6.26
N VAL A 29 3.48 -3.17 5.33
CA VAL A 29 2.23 -3.79 4.88
C VAL A 29 1.58 -4.61 6.00
N ALA A 30 2.38 -5.34 6.78
CA ALA A 30 1.88 -6.09 7.94
C ALA A 30 1.29 -5.16 9.01
N ASN A 31 1.91 -4.02 9.26
CA ASN A 31 1.39 -3.01 10.20
C ASN A 31 0.06 -2.43 9.72
N ALA A 32 -0.07 -2.17 8.43
CA ALA A 32 -1.32 -1.70 7.85
C ALA A 32 -2.44 -2.74 8.01
N GLU A 33 -2.14 -4.01 7.75
CA GLU A 33 -3.09 -5.10 7.96
C GLU A 33 -3.53 -5.17 9.43
N ALA A 34 -2.57 -5.13 10.35
CA ALA A 34 -2.86 -5.17 11.79
C ALA A 34 -3.71 -3.96 12.22
N GLY A 35 -3.40 -2.76 11.72
CA GLY A 35 -4.16 -1.55 12.03
C GLY A 35 -5.60 -1.65 11.53
N PHE A 36 -5.80 -2.15 10.33
CA PHE A 36 -7.13 -2.38 9.77
C PHE A 36 -7.91 -3.42 10.60
N ASN A 37 -7.27 -4.55 10.91
CA ASN A 37 -7.93 -5.68 11.57
C ASN A 37 -8.18 -5.46 13.06
N THR A 38 -7.46 -4.54 13.70
CA THR A 38 -7.67 -4.19 15.12
C THR A 38 -8.43 -2.87 15.29
N ASN A 39 -8.92 -2.30 14.20
CA ASN A 39 -9.62 -1.00 14.19
C ASN A 39 -8.78 0.11 14.83
N ASP A 40 -7.49 0.16 14.45
CA ASP A 40 -6.51 1.10 14.99
C ASP A 40 -6.04 2.05 13.87
N ALA A 41 -6.63 3.24 13.83
CA ALA A 41 -6.32 4.24 12.81
C ALA A 41 -4.89 4.77 12.92
N GLN A 42 -4.34 4.86 14.13
CA GLN A 42 -2.96 5.29 14.36
C GLN A 42 -1.99 4.30 13.73
N LEU A 43 -2.17 3.01 13.99
CA LEU A 43 -1.32 1.96 13.43
C LEU A 43 -1.47 1.87 11.90
N LEU A 44 -2.72 1.98 11.40
CA LEU A 44 -3.01 1.96 9.97
C LEU A 44 -2.30 3.10 9.23
N SER A 45 -2.11 4.24 9.89
CA SER A 45 -1.53 5.45 9.30
C SER A 45 -0.03 5.62 9.59
N ALA A 46 0.54 4.84 10.51
CA ALA A 46 1.82 5.13 11.16
C ALA A 46 3.02 5.27 10.21
N ASP A 47 3.02 4.52 9.10
CA ASP A 47 4.17 4.47 8.20
C ASP A 47 4.08 5.44 7.02
N PHE A 48 3.07 6.29 6.97
CA PHE A 48 2.92 7.31 5.92
C PHE A 48 3.79 8.53 6.21
N THR A 49 4.27 9.17 5.13
CA THR A 49 4.99 10.44 5.28
C THR A 49 4.04 11.58 5.61
N ALA A 50 4.57 12.69 6.11
CA ALA A 50 3.77 13.87 6.46
C ALA A 50 3.02 14.44 5.26
N ASN A 51 3.59 14.33 4.06
CA ASN A 51 3.02 14.83 2.80
C ASN A 51 2.49 13.71 1.91
N ALA A 52 2.14 12.57 2.49
CA ALA A 52 1.64 11.43 1.73
C ALA A 52 0.39 11.79 0.92
N ALA A 53 0.26 11.18 -0.24
CA ALA A 53 -0.91 11.30 -1.09
C ALA A 53 -1.56 9.93 -1.26
N VAL A 54 -2.86 9.86 -1.01
CA VAL A 54 -3.64 8.62 -1.09
C VAL A 54 -4.88 8.87 -1.94
N VAL A 55 -5.13 7.97 -2.87
CA VAL A 55 -6.44 7.90 -3.53
C VAL A 55 -7.14 6.66 -2.98
N ASN A 56 -8.29 6.86 -2.34
CA ASN A 56 -9.04 5.73 -1.79
C ASN A 56 -9.84 5.00 -2.88
N ALA A 57 -10.45 3.88 -2.51
CA ALA A 57 -11.19 3.04 -3.45
C ALA A 57 -12.41 3.73 -4.08
N MET A 58 -12.88 4.82 -3.47
CA MET A 58 -14.00 5.62 -3.97
C MET A 58 -13.54 6.74 -4.92
N GLY A 59 -12.25 6.86 -5.17
CA GLY A 59 -11.68 7.88 -6.06
C GLY A 59 -11.42 9.21 -5.37
N THR A 60 -11.44 9.29 -4.05
CA THR A 60 -11.17 10.52 -3.30
C THR A 60 -9.69 10.66 -3.05
N LEU A 61 -9.13 11.82 -3.41
CA LEU A 61 -7.75 12.19 -3.11
C LEU A 61 -7.67 12.75 -1.69
N ILE A 62 -6.77 12.17 -0.90
CA ILE A 62 -6.47 12.59 0.47
C ILE A 62 -4.99 12.96 0.51
N THR A 63 -4.67 14.19 0.89
CA THR A 63 -3.29 14.66 0.95
C THR A 63 -2.91 15.07 2.36
N GLY A 64 -1.74 14.61 2.79
CA GLY A 64 -1.19 14.89 4.11
C GLY A 64 -1.59 13.87 5.17
N PHE A 65 -0.68 13.69 6.15
CA PHE A 65 -0.84 12.70 7.21
C PHE A 65 -2.09 12.96 8.07
N ASP A 66 -2.33 14.21 8.45
CA ASP A 66 -3.45 14.53 9.34
C ASP A 66 -4.80 14.23 8.69
N ALA A 67 -4.96 14.59 7.42
CA ALA A 67 -6.17 14.28 6.66
C ALA A 67 -6.36 12.78 6.48
N LEU A 68 -5.28 12.05 6.27
CA LEU A 68 -5.31 10.59 6.15
C LEU A 68 -5.71 9.95 7.47
N LEU A 69 -5.14 10.38 8.58
CA LEU A 69 -5.48 9.85 9.92
C LEU A 69 -6.96 10.09 10.23
N ASP A 70 -7.47 11.29 9.95
CA ASP A 70 -8.89 11.62 10.15
C ASP A 70 -9.80 10.74 9.27
N ALA A 71 -9.42 10.54 8.00
CA ALA A 71 -10.18 9.68 7.09
C ALA A 71 -10.18 8.23 7.56
N ASN A 72 -9.04 7.73 8.05
CA ASN A 72 -8.94 6.37 8.58
C ASN A 72 -9.77 6.22 9.86
N ARG A 73 -9.75 7.20 10.77
CA ARG A 73 -10.60 7.19 11.96
C ARG A 73 -12.07 7.13 11.61
N SER A 74 -12.50 7.96 10.68
CA SER A 74 -13.90 7.99 10.24
C SER A 74 -14.32 6.69 9.56
N GLY A 75 -13.46 6.14 8.69
CA GLY A 75 -13.73 4.88 8.00
C GLY A 75 -13.85 3.72 8.97
N LEU A 76 -12.91 3.59 9.91
CA LEU A 76 -12.89 2.51 10.88
C LEU A 76 -14.03 2.62 11.91
N ALA A 77 -14.49 3.82 12.22
CA ALA A 77 -15.67 4.03 13.09
C ALA A 77 -16.98 3.81 12.35
N GLY A 78 -16.97 3.86 11.02
CA GLY A 78 -18.15 3.78 10.16
C GLY A 78 -18.22 2.51 9.33
N PHE A 79 -18.14 2.68 8.01
CA PHE A 79 -18.41 1.59 7.06
C PHE A 79 -17.35 0.47 7.07
N LEU A 80 -16.16 0.72 7.59
CA LEU A 80 -15.10 -0.30 7.74
C LEU A 80 -15.13 -0.99 9.10
N LYS A 81 -16.03 -0.59 9.98
CA LYS A 81 -16.20 -1.24 11.28
C LYS A 81 -16.57 -2.70 11.07
N ASP A 82 -15.93 -3.57 11.83
CA ASP A 82 -16.13 -5.03 11.77
C ASP A 82 -15.80 -5.65 10.41
N GLN A 83 -15.01 -4.95 9.58
CA GLN A 83 -14.43 -5.49 8.37
C GLN A 83 -13.03 -5.97 8.66
N TYR A 84 -12.64 -7.08 8.04
CA TYR A 84 -11.33 -7.69 8.23
C TYR A 84 -10.72 -8.02 6.87
N ALA A 85 -9.40 -8.03 6.81
CA ALA A 85 -8.72 -8.27 5.54
C ALA A 85 -7.40 -9.00 5.77
N ARG A 86 -6.99 -9.72 4.74
CA ARG A 86 -5.65 -10.27 4.59
C ARG A 86 -4.96 -9.49 3.49
N TYR A 87 -3.74 -9.04 3.76
CA TYR A 87 -2.91 -8.31 2.80
C TYR A 87 -1.75 -9.16 2.33
N GLU A 88 -1.42 -9.07 1.05
CA GLU A 88 -0.25 -9.70 0.46
C GLU A 88 0.45 -8.71 -0.45
N LEU A 89 1.74 -8.49 -0.21
CA LEU A 89 2.57 -7.68 -1.09
C LEU A 89 3.08 -8.59 -2.22
N ALA A 90 2.54 -8.38 -3.42
CA ALA A 90 2.78 -9.25 -4.56
C ALA A 90 4.17 -9.05 -5.17
N ASP A 91 4.66 -7.81 -5.16
CA ASP A 91 5.94 -7.45 -5.75
C ASP A 91 6.54 -6.23 -5.07
N ILE A 92 7.84 -6.09 -5.19
CA ILE A 92 8.60 -4.89 -4.78
C ILE A 92 9.64 -4.65 -5.87
N THR A 93 9.68 -3.43 -6.41
CA THR A 93 10.71 -3.01 -7.36
C THR A 93 11.40 -1.77 -6.81
N PHE A 94 12.72 -1.84 -6.63
CA PHE A 94 13.52 -0.69 -6.22
C PHE A 94 13.91 0.10 -7.46
N LEU A 95 13.38 1.32 -7.58
CA LEU A 95 13.70 2.23 -8.69
C LEU A 95 15.00 2.98 -8.44
N ARG A 96 15.29 3.22 -7.18
CA ARG A 96 16.49 3.86 -6.65
C ARG A 96 16.82 3.18 -5.33
N PRO A 97 18.02 3.38 -4.74
CA PRO A 97 18.33 2.81 -3.43
C PRO A 97 17.32 3.16 -2.33
N ASP A 98 16.65 4.30 -2.46
CA ASP A 98 15.74 4.87 -1.47
C ASP A 98 14.30 5.05 -1.99
N VAL A 99 13.96 4.48 -3.15
CA VAL A 99 12.61 4.55 -3.72
C VAL A 99 12.21 3.19 -4.27
N ALA A 100 11.06 2.69 -3.81
CA ALA A 100 10.50 1.43 -4.30
C ALA A 100 9.02 1.59 -4.62
N ILE A 101 8.54 0.74 -5.51
CA ILE A 101 7.11 0.59 -5.77
C ILE A 101 6.73 -0.86 -5.51
N GLY A 102 5.46 -1.08 -5.16
CA GLY A 102 4.94 -2.42 -4.95
C GLY A 102 3.43 -2.45 -5.05
N HIS A 103 2.90 -3.65 -5.18
CA HIS A 103 1.46 -3.88 -5.25
C HIS A 103 1.01 -4.76 -4.11
N LYS A 104 -0.05 -4.34 -3.43
CA LYS A 104 -0.70 -5.10 -2.37
C LYS A 104 -2.04 -5.60 -2.87
N ARG A 105 -2.30 -6.90 -2.69
CA ARG A 105 -3.64 -7.45 -2.84
C ARG A 105 -4.28 -7.59 -1.47
N ALA A 106 -5.58 -7.33 -1.39
CA ALA A 106 -6.34 -7.46 -0.15
C ALA A 106 -7.54 -8.37 -0.37
N TRP A 107 -7.68 -9.38 0.50
CA TRP A 107 -8.82 -10.28 0.53
C TRP A 107 -9.69 -9.93 1.72
N ALA A 108 -11.00 -9.90 1.53
CA ALA A 108 -11.93 -9.80 2.64
C ALA A 108 -11.94 -11.12 3.43
N THR A 109 -11.94 -11.01 4.75
CA THR A 109 -11.92 -12.17 5.65
C THR A 109 -12.96 -12.05 6.74
N THR A 110 -13.18 -13.16 7.46
CA THR A 110 -13.87 -13.14 8.76
C THR A 110 -12.93 -12.58 9.83
N ALA A 111 -13.46 -12.35 11.03
CA ALA A 111 -12.66 -11.94 12.19
C ALA A 111 -11.55 -12.97 12.52
N ASP A 112 -11.80 -14.25 12.23
CA ASP A 112 -10.85 -15.33 12.45
C ASP A 112 -9.85 -15.51 11.31
N GLY A 113 -9.91 -14.67 10.27
CA GLY A 113 -8.97 -14.69 9.15
C GLY A 113 -9.33 -15.64 8.02
N GLU A 114 -10.52 -16.23 8.01
CA GLU A 114 -10.99 -17.06 6.91
C GLU A 114 -11.40 -16.21 5.72
N LEU A 115 -10.96 -16.58 4.52
CA LEU A 115 -11.29 -15.86 3.30
C LEU A 115 -12.79 -15.93 3.02
N LEU A 116 -13.42 -14.77 2.76
CA LEU A 116 -14.82 -14.68 2.34
C LEU A 116 -14.99 -14.93 0.85
N ASP A 117 -13.92 -14.75 0.06
CA ASP A 117 -13.90 -14.98 -1.37
C ASP A 117 -12.52 -15.50 -1.75
N SER A 118 -12.45 -16.31 -2.80
CA SER A 118 -11.17 -16.81 -3.33
C SER A 118 -10.38 -15.72 -4.03
N ASP A 119 -11.06 -14.70 -4.59
CA ASP A 119 -10.43 -13.60 -5.30
C ASP A 119 -10.19 -12.42 -4.36
N HIS A 120 -9.11 -11.69 -4.60
CA HIS A 120 -8.85 -10.46 -3.85
C HIS A 120 -9.87 -9.38 -4.24
N ALA A 121 -10.29 -8.61 -3.24
CA ALA A 121 -11.29 -7.56 -3.39
C ALA A 121 -10.69 -6.22 -3.81
N MET A 122 -9.40 -6.02 -3.56
CA MET A 122 -8.73 -4.74 -3.80
C MET A 122 -7.28 -4.97 -4.18
N ILE A 123 -6.76 -4.10 -5.04
CA ILE A 123 -5.34 -3.99 -5.33
C ILE A 123 -4.91 -2.55 -5.07
N ALA A 124 -3.73 -2.36 -4.51
CA ALA A 124 -3.19 -1.05 -4.22
C ALA A 124 -1.78 -0.91 -4.77
N LEU A 125 -1.50 0.24 -5.38
CA LEU A 125 -0.13 0.64 -5.72
C LEU A 125 0.44 1.45 -4.57
N TYR A 126 1.64 1.09 -4.13
CA TYR A 126 2.40 1.83 -3.13
C TYR A 126 3.65 2.43 -3.73
N VAL A 127 3.97 3.65 -3.30
CA VAL A 127 5.29 4.23 -3.48
C VAL A 127 5.94 4.32 -2.10
N PHE A 128 7.05 3.62 -1.93
CA PHE A 128 7.81 3.60 -0.68
C PHE A 128 9.05 4.47 -0.84
N VAL A 129 9.38 5.24 0.18
CA VAL A 129 10.61 6.05 0.23
C VAL A 129 11.37 5.78 1.51
N LYS A 130 12.70 5.76 1.40
CA LYS A 130 13.57 5.64 2.56
C LYS A 130 14.09 7.01 2.93
N GLN A 131 13.81 7.43 4.17
CA GLN A 131 14.26 8.68 4.72
C GLN A 131 15.12 8.37 5.94
N GLY A 132 16.40 8.71 5.87
CA GLY A 132 17.35 8.24 6.87
C GLY A 132 17.45 6.71 6.80
N ASP A 133 17.23 6.04 7.92
CA ASP A 133 17.29 4.58 8.01
C ASP A 133 15.94 3.90 7.92
N ARG A 134 14.85 4.65 7.64
CA ARG A 134 13.50 4.14 7.75
C ARG A 134 12.72 4.29 6.46
N TRP A 135 11.98 3.22 6.10
CA TRP A 135 11.05 3.24 4.98
C TRP A 135 9.69 3.79 5.40
N HIS A 136 9.06 4.51 4.47
CA HIS A 136 7.73 5.12 4.64
C HIS A 136 6.92 4.96 3.35
N ILE A 137 5.61 5.10 3.47
CA ILE A 137 4.71 5.18 2.33
C ILE A 137 4.58 6.66 1.94
N ALA A 138 4.98 7.01 0.73
CA ALA A 138 4.81 8.36 0.19
C ALA A 138 3.49 8.51 -0.58
N ALA A 139 3.02 7.43 -1.19
CA ALA A 139 1.78 7.45 -1.96
C ALA A 139 1.15 6.06 -2.00
N ARG A 140 -0.18 6.04 -2.08
CA ARG A 140 -0.94 4.79 -2.25
C ARG A 140 -2.19 5.08 -3.06
N GLN A 141 -2.52 4.19 -3.97
CA GLN A 141 -3.80 4.23 -4.68
C GLN A 141 -4.47 2.88 -4.57
N ASN A 142 -5.68 2.87 -3.99
CA ASN A 142 -6.52 1.69 -3.87
C ASN A 142 -7.48 1.59 -5.06
N THR A 143 -7.64 0.39 -5.57
CA THR A 143 -8.61 0.10 -6.63
C THR A 143 -9.41 -1.14 -6.25
N LEU A 144 -10.73 -1.04 -6.28
CA LEU A 144 -11.60 -2.19 -6.10
C LEU A 144 -11.51 -3.07 -7.33
N VAL A 145 -11.38 -4.37 -7.10
CA VAL A 145 -11.36 -5.36 -8.19
C VAL A 145 -12.80 -5.73 -8.51
N PRO A 146 -13.25 -5.51 -9.76
CA PRO A 146 -14.62 -5.88 -10.15
C PRO A 146 -14.83 -7.39 -9.99
N ARG A 147 -16.00 -7.76 -9.46
CA ARG A 147 -16.38 -9.17 -9.42
C ARG A 147 -16.78 -9.62 -10.82
N THR A 148 -16.25 -10.77 -11.21
CA THR A 148 -16.73 -11.48 -12.39
C THR A 148 -17.87 -12.40 -11.96
N GLU A 149 -19.01 -12.21 -12.58
CA GLU A 149 -20.15 -13.11 -12.38
C GLU A 149 -19.95 -14.41 -13.16
#